data_2092a2f03d456eb39b3a3c01ed44cf24
#
_entry.id   2092a2f03d456eb39b3a3c01ed44cf24
#
_cell.length_a   1.000
_cell.length_b   1.000
_cell.length_c   1.000
_cell.angle_alpha   90.00
_cell.angle_beta   90.00
_cell.angle_gamma   90.00
#
_symmetry.space_group_name_H-M   'P 1'
#
loop_
_entity.id
_entity.type
_entity.pdbx_description
1 polymer ?
#
loop_
_entity_poly.entity_id
_entity_poly.type
_entity_poly.pdbx_seq_one_letter_code
_entity_poly.pdbx_strand_id
1 'polypeptide(L)'
;MVSGVKLSRDAMALFVVLLVCVLVIILLTPIGFETRPQSDLKTVGYVAIGTIFTGLTLFLLSIGFLFRRVRLASSLAIIASILFFVPIIGDRAGAFFSLPIPPAINMLEYLLVVVLFATLYLASSVYRKSTAASKQPMDSGKQTPQ
;
A
#
# COMPACT_ATOMS: atom_id res chain seq x y z
N MET A 1 17.08 10.24 -24.65
CA MET A 1 17.34 10.91 -23.35
C MET A 1 16.07 10.84 -22.52
N VAL A 2 16.05 10.03 -21.48
CA VAL A 2 14.89 9.96 -20.56
C VAL A 2 15.02 11.18 -19.67
N SER A 3 14.19 12.20 -19.90
CA SER A 3 14.08 13.35 -19.01
C SER A 3 13.66 12.83 -17.63
N GLY A 4 14.58 12.94 -16.66
CA GLY A 4 14.34 12.49 -15.31
C GLY A 4 13.10 13.17 -14.74
N VAL A 5 12.03 12.38 -14.57
CA VAL A 5 10.81 12.83 -13.91
C VAL A 5 11.19 13.19 -12.48
N LYS A 6 11.30 14.49 -12.16
CA LYS A 6 11.48 14.95 -10.80
C LYS A 6 10.21 14.59 -10.01
N LEU A 7 10.26 13.52 -9.24
CA LEU A 7 9.21 13.21 -8.28
C LEU A 7 9.11 14.35 -7.25
N SER A 8 7.87 14.71 -6.89
CA SER A 8 7.65 15.60 -5.75
C SER A 8 8.18 14.93 -4.46
N ARG A 9 8.54 15.72 -3.46
CA ARG A 9 9.04 15.22 -2.17
C ARG A 9 8.08 14.20 -1.53
N ASP A 10 6.77 14.44 -1.62
CA ASP A 10 5.75 13.55 -1.09
C ASP A 10 5.65 12.25 -1.90
N ALA A 11 5.80 12.30 -3.23
CA ALA A 11 5.79 11.11 -4.06
C ALA A 11 7.05 10.25 -3.81
N MET A 12 8.19 10.84 -3.52
CA MET A 12 9.39 10.11 -3.11
C MET A 12 9.19 9.46 -1.73
N ALA A 13 8.59 10.17 -0.77
CA ALA A 13 8.26 9.60 0.53
C ALA A 13 7.28 8.43 0.39
N LEU A 14 6.25 8.57 -0.44
CA LEU A 14 5.31 7.48 -0.75
C LEU A 14 6.03 6.27 -1.35
N PHE A 15 6.97 6.48 -2.27
CA PHE A 15 7.77 5.41 -2.86
C PHE A 15 8.53 4.62 -1.80
N VAL A 16 9.23 5.31 -0.89
CA VAL A 16 9.99 4.66 0.19
C VAL A 16 9.07 3.86 1.11
N VAL A 17 7.94 4.44 1.51
CA VAL A 17 6.99 3.76 2.40
C VAL A 17 6.36 2.54 1.72
N LEU A 18 6.05 2.60 0.43
CA LEU A 18 5.58 1.45 -0.34
C LEU A 18 6.61 0.31 -0.40
N LEU A 19 7.90 0.65 -0.59
CA LEU A 19 8.97 -0.35 -0.53
C LEU A 19 9.05 -1.02 0.85
N VAL A 20 8.92 -0.24 1.92
CA VAL A 20 8.89 -0.78 3.29
C VAL A 20 7.68 -1.69 3.49
N CYS A 21 6.48 -1.30 3.01
CA CYS A 21 5.30 -2.16 3.04
C CYS A 21 5.57 -3.51 2.37
N VAL A 22 6.06 -3.49 1.13
CA VAL A 22 6.36 -4.71 0.36
C VAL A 22 7.37 -5.58 1.10
N LEU A 23 8.44 -4.98 1.64
CA LEU A 23 9.46 -5.70 2.40
C LEU A 23 8.87 -6.39 3.64
N VAL A 24 8.07 -5.68 4.43
CA VAL A 24 7.43 -6.24 5.64
C VAL A 24 6.49 -7.39 5.27
N ILE A 25 5.72 -7.27 4.17
CA ILE A 25 4.82 -8.33 3.70
C ILE A 25 5.62 -9.57 3.26
N ILE A 26 6.72 -9.37 2.52
CA ILE A 26 7.61 -10.46 2.08
C ILE A 26 8.23 -11.18 3.27
N LEU A 27 8.59 -10.46 4.34
CA LEU A 27 9.13 -11.06 5.56
C LEU A 27 8.05 -11.78 6.37
N LEU A 28 6.85 -11.22 6.45
CA LEU A 28 5.74 -11.79 7.20
C LEU A 28 5.25 -13.12 6.61
N THR A 29 5.27 -13.25 5.28
CA THR A 29 4.70 -14.41 4.58
C THR A 29 5.39 -15.73 4.95
N PRO A 30 6.72 -15.90 4.82
CA PRO A 30 7.38 -17.16 5.19
C PRO A 30 7.27 -17.45 6.69
N ILE A 31 7.43 -16.44 7.55
CA ILE A 31 7.30 -16.60 9.00
C ILE A 31 5.89 -17.08 9.35
N GLY A 32 4.87 -16.57 8.67
CA GLY A 32 3.49 -17.03 8.84
C GLY A 32 3.31 -18.50 8.50
N PHE A 33 3.87 -18.96 7.39
CA PHE A 33 3.76 -20.37 6.97
C PHE A 33 4.59 -21.33 7.83
N GLU A 34 5.74 -20.90 8.32
CA GLU A 34 6.58 -21.73 9.19
C GLU A 34 6.00 -21.89 10.61
N THR A 35 5.35 -20.86 11.13
CA THR A 35 4.85 -20.86 12.51
C THR A 35 3.41 -21.34 12.62
N ARG A 36 2.66 -21.37 11.53
CA ARG A 36 1.27 -21.83 11.45
C ARG A 36 1.07 -22.77 10.27
N PRO A 37 1.02 -24.08 10.51
CA PRO A 37 0.85 -25.07 9.44
C PRO A 37 -0.49 -24.89 8.72
N GLN A 38 -0.52 -25.22 7.45
CA GLN A 38 -1.74 -25.11 6.60
C GLN A 38 -2.89 -25.96 7.13
N SER A 39 -2.61 -27.04 7.87
CA SER A 39 -3.63 -27.88 8.53
C SER A 39 -4.48 -27.10 9.53
N ASP A 40 -3.97 -26.00 10.05
CA ASP A 40 -4.64 -25.15 11.04
C ASP A 40 -5.42 -23.98 10.40
N LEU A 41 -5.29 -23.81 9.07
CA LEU A 41 -5.97 -22.77 8.33
C LEU A 41 -7.45 -23.13 8.14
N LYS A 42 -8.33 -22.29 8.68
CA LYS A 42 -9.77 -22.41 8.45
C LYS A 42 -10.12 -22.08 6.99
N THR A 43 -11.23 -22.61 6.51
CA THR A 43 -11.70 -22.35 5.12
C THR A 43 -11.76 -20.85 4.79
N VAL A 44 -12.18 -20.02 5.74
CA VAL A 44 -12.22 -18.54 5.58
C VAL A 44 -10.80 -17.94 5.43
N GLY A 45 -9.77 -18.61 5.90
CA GLY A 45 -8.37 -18.15 5.80
C GLY A 45 -7.87 -18.06 4.35
N TYR A 46 -8.46 -18.80 3.41
CA TYR A 46 -8.14 -18.65 1.99
C TYR A 46 -8.51 -17.25 1.45
N VAL A 47 -9.50 -16.59 2.05
CA VAL A 47 -9.83 -15.19 1.72
C VAL A 47 -8.68 -14.27 2.13
N ALA A 48 -8.06 -14.52 3.29
CA ALA A 48 -6.88 -13.75 3.72
C ALA A 48 -5.72 -13.91 2.74
N ILE A 49 -5.45 -15.14 2.30
CA ILE A 49 -4.41 -15.40 1.30
C ILE A 49 -4.70 -14.63 0.00
N GLY A 50 -5.93 -14.71 -0.51
CA GLY A 50 -6.34 -13.97 -1.70
C GLY A 50 -6.19 -12.45 -1.55
N THR A 51 -6.57 -11.88 -0.41
CA THR A 51 -6.43 -10.44 -0.14
C THR A 51 -4.97 -10.00 -0.02
N ILE A 52 -4.09 -10.84 0.58
CA ILE A 52 -2.65 -10.57 0.67
C ILE A 52 -2.03 -10.51 -0.72
N PHE A 53 -2.27 -11.50 -1.58
CA PHE A 53 -1.72 -11.51 -2.95
C PHE A 53 -2.27 -10.36 -3.79
N THR A 54 -3.57 -10.07 -3.69
CA THR A 54 -4.19 -8.94 -4.39
C THR A 54 -3.59 -7.61 -3.92
N GLY A 55 -3.50 -7.40 -2.61
CA GLY A 55 -2.94 -6.20 -2.02
C GLY A 55 -1.46 -6.00 -2.39
N LEU A 56 -0.65 -7.06 -2.34
CA LEU A 56 0.75 -7.03 -2.76
C LEU A 56 0.88 -6.65 -4.24
N THR A 57 0.08 -7.25 -5.11
CA THR A 57 0.04 -6.91 -6.54
C THR A 57 -0.29 -5.44 -6.75
N LEU A 58 -1.28 -4.90 -6.03
CA LEU A 58 -1.66 -3.50 -6.12
C LEU A 58 -0.55 -2.56 -5.62
N PHE A 59 0.21 -2.92 -4.57
CA PHE A 59 1.37 -2.16 -4.14
C PHE A 59 2.48 -2.15 -5.19
N LEU A 60 2.79 -3.29 -5.80
CA LEU A 60 3.80 -3.38 -6.87
C LEU A 60 3.38 -2.56 -8.09
N LEU A 61 2.12 -2.63 -8.50
CA LEU A 61 1.57 -1.79 -9.57
C LEU A 61 1.62 -0.30 -9.20
N SER A 62 1.31 0.05 -7.95
CA SER A 62 1.43 1.42 -7.45
C SER A 62 2.85 1.95 -7.59
N ILE A 63 3.85 1.17 -7.19
CA ILE A 63 5.27 1.52 -7.35
C ILE A 63 5.60 1.75 -8.83
N GLY A 64 5.18 0.84 -9.71
CA GLY A 64 5.43 0.95 -11.17
C GLY A 64 4.79 2.19 -11.80
N PHE A 65 3.56 2.52 -11.40
CA PHE A 65 2.85 3.68 -11.93
C PHE A 65 3.28 5.02 -11.33
N LEU A 66 3.98 5.03 -10.19
CA LEU A 66 4.34 6.26 -9.49
C LEU A 66 5.19 7.21 -10.36
N PHE A 67 6.00 6.65 -11.26
CA PHE A 67 6.85 7.42 -12.17
C PHE A 67 6.13 7.92 -13.43
N ARG A 68 4.94 7.40 -13.74
CA ARG A 68 4.21 7.73 -14.97
C ARG A 68 2.83 8.34 -14.71
N ARG A 69 2.11 7.83 -13.72
CA ARG A 69 0.70 8.17 -13.42
C ARG A 69 0.50 8.26 -11.91
N VAL A 70 1.03 9.30 -11.32
CA VAL A 70 1.05 9.51 -9.85
C VAL A 70 -0.33 9.38 -9.21
N ARG A 71 -1.38 9.89 -9.87
CA ARG A 71 -2.76 9.80 -9.38
C ARG A 71 -3.26 8.35 -9.30
N LEU A 72 -3.01 7.56 -10.36
CA LEU A 72 -3.37 6.15 -10.40
C LEU A 72 -2.60 5.36 -9.33
N ALA A 73 -1.28 5.61 -9.23
CA ALA A 73 -0.44 5.00 -8.22
C ALA A 73 -0.98 5.25 -6.80
N SER A 74 -1.32 6.50 -6.48
CA SER A 74 -1.87 6.83 -5.16
C SER A 74 -3.20 6.15 -4.89
N SER A 75 -4.09 6.04 -5.89
CA SER A 75 -5.35 5.31 -5.74
C SER A 75 -5.12 3.82 -5.47
N LEU A 76 -4.20 3.19 -6.20
CA LEU A 76 -3.85 1.78 -5.99
C LEU A 76 -3.24 1.55 -4.60
N ALA A 77 -2.39 2.47 -4.13
CA ALA A 77 -1.81 2.41 -2.79
C ALA A 77 -2.88 2.50 -1.69
N ILE A 78 -3.87 3.37 -1.84
CA ILE A 78 -4.99 3.50 -0.90
C ILE A 78 -5.81 2.21 -0.86
N ILE A 79 -6.20 1.68 -2.02
CA ILE A 79 -6.99 0.44 -2.10
C ILE A 79 -6.22 -0.73 -1.50
N ALA A 80 -4.94 -0.89 -1.84
CA ALA A 80 -4.09 -1.94 -1.30
C ALA A 80 -3.98 -1.85 0.23
N SER A 81 -3.77 -0.64 0.77
CA SER A 81 -3.69 -0.44 2.22
C SER A 81 -4.97 -0.84 2.93
N ILE A 82 -6.14 -0.49 2.38
CA ILE A 82 -7.44 -0.89 2.95
C ILE A 82 -7.61 -2.41 2.91
N LEU A 83 -7.23 -3.06 1.79
CA LEU A 83 -7.31 -4.50 1.63
C LEU A 83 -6.46 -5.24 2.67
N PHE A 84 -5.28 -4.74 3.03
CA PHE A 84 -4.42 -5.36 4.03
C PHE A 84 -4.96 -5.30 5.46
N PHE A 85 -5.90 -4.43 5.78
CA PHE A 85 -6.58 -4.48 7.08
C PHE A 85 -7.48 -5.72 7.23
N VAL A 86 -7.98 -6.29 6.13
CA VAL A 86 -8.82 -7.51 6.19
C VAL A 86 -8.07 -8.69 6.82
N PRO A 87 -6.90 -9.11 6.33
CA PRO A 87 -6.16 -10.21 6.94
C PRO A 87 -5.70 -9.89 8.38
N ILE A 88 -5.28 -8.65 8.66
CA ILE A 88 -4.82 -8.25 10.00
C ILE A 88 -5.96 -8.34 11.01
N ILE A 89 -7.12 -7.78 10.70
CA ILE A 89 -8.28 -7.79 11.59
C ILE A 89 -8.81 -9.23 11.76
N GLY A 90 -8.91 -9.96 10.66
CA GLY A 90 -9.39 -11.34 10.69
C GLY A 90 -8.48 -12.29 11.49
N ASP A 91 -7.16 -12.09 11.41
CA ASP A 91 -6.21 -12.87 12.19
C ASP A 91 -6.35 -12.59 13.69
N ARG A 92 -6.45 -11.32 14.07
CA ARG A 92 -6.68 -10.89 15.45
C ARG A 92 -8.02 -11.36 16.01
N ALA A 93 -9.03 -11.47 15.17
CA ALA A 93 -10.32 -12.04 15.56
C ALA A 93 -10.30 -13.57 15.65
N GLY A 94 -9.17 -14.25 15.36
CA GLY A 94 -9.08 -15.71 15.32
C GLY A 94 -9.91 -16.33 14.18
N ALA A 95 -10.23 -15.54 13.14
CA ALA A 95 -11.08 -16.01 12.05
C ALA A 95 -10.37 -16.97 11.11
N PHE A 96 -9.04 -16.86 10.96
CA PHE A 96 -8.29 -17.59 9.95
C PHE A 96 -7.55 -18.81 10.48
N PHE A 97 -7.03 -18.73 11.69
CA PHE A 97 -6.28 -19.82 12.34
C PHE A 97 -6.91 -20.18 13.68
N SER A 98 -6.69 -21.42 14.10
CA SER A 98 -7.12 -21.92 15.42
C SER A 98 -6.05 -21.67 16.49
N LEU A 99 -4.78 -21.62 16.07
CA LEU A 99 -3.65 -21.35 16.96
C LEU A 99 -3.50 -19.84 17.25
N PRO A 100 -3.00 -19.48 18.44
CA PRO A 100 -2.74 -18.10 18.81
C PRO A 100 -1.65 -17.47 17.92
N ILE A 101 -1.67 -16.14 17.81
CA ILE A 101 -0.69 -15.39 17.01
C ILE A 101 0.70 -15.50 17.64
N PRO A 102 1.71 -16.01 16.93
CA PRO A 102 3.08 -16.05 17.41
C PRO A 102 3.62 -14.63 17.66
N PRO A 103 4.49 -14.41 18.68
CA PRO A 103 5.01 -13.09 19.01
C PRO A 103 5.70 -12.37 17.86
N ALA A 104 6.44 -13.11 17.02
CA ALA A 104 7.12 -12.55 15.85
C ALA A 104 6.13 -12.00 14.81
N ILE A 105 5.06 -12.74 14.50
CA ILE A 105 3.99 -12.29 13.60
C ILE A 105 3.31 -11.07 14.21
N ASN A 106 2.98 -11.11 15.49
CA ASN A 106 2.32 -10.02 16.18
C ASN A 106 3.12 -8.70 16.07
N MET A 107 4.45 -8.75 16.27
CA MET A 107 5.33 -7.57 16.09
C MET A 107 5.32 -7.04 14.65
N LEU A 108 5.45 -7.94 13.67
CA LEU A 108 5.45 -7.56 12.26
C LEU A 108 4.11 -7.00 11.79
N GLU A 109 3.00 -7.52 12.31
CA GLU A 109 1.67 -6.97 12.04
C GLU A 109 1.50 -5.56 12.61
N TYR A 110 1.98 -5.29 13.83
CA TYR A 110 1.96 -3.93 14.37
C TYR A 110 2.78 -2.97 13.52
N LEU A 111 3.98 -3.39 13.13
CA LEU A 111 4.82 -2.60 12.21
C LEU A 111 4.08 -2.34 10.90
N LEU A 112 3.47 -3.39 10.32
CA LEU A 112 2.71 -3.27 9.08
C LEU A 112 1.54 -2.29 9.23
N VAL A 113 0.79 -2.34 10.34
CA VAL A 113 -0.31 -1.39 10.61
C VAL A 113 0.19 0.05 10.60
N VAL A 114 1.30 0.34 11.28
CA VAL A 114 1.88 1.70 11.31
C VAL A 114 2.26 2.15 9.89
N VAL A 115 2.92 1.27 9.14
CA VAL A 115 3.35 1.57 7.75
C VAL A 115 2.15 1.73 6.82
N LEU A 116 1.07 0.96 7.00
CA LEU A 116 -0.18 1.11 6.23
C LEU A 116 -0.85 2.47 6.49
N PHE A 117 -0.91 2.93 7.73
CA PHE A 117 -1.42 4.27 8.04
C PHE A 117 -0.57 5.37 7.43
N ALA A 118 0.77 5.25 7.48
CA ALA A 118 1.67 6.18 6.81
C ALA A 118 1.44 6.17 5.29
N THR A 119 1.25 5.00 4.69
CA THR A 119 0.93 4.85 3.26
C THR A 119 -0.38 5.54 2.92
N LEU A 120 -1.45 5.30 3.68
CA LEU A 120 -2.75 5.93 3.48
C LEU A 120 -2.66 7.45 3.54
N TYR A 121 -1.94 7.98 4.53
CA TYR A 121 -1.75 9.43 4.69
C TYR A 121 -1.01 10.03 3.50
N LEU A 122 0.15 9.47 3.14
CA LEU A 122 0.98 9.96 2.04
C LEU A 122 0.28 9.81 0.69
N ALA A 123 -0.34 8.67 0.42
CA ALA A 123 -1.06 8.43 -0.82
C ALA A 123 -2.25 9.39 -0.97
N SER A 124 -2.99 9.65 0.11
CA SER A 124 -4.09 10.62 0.11
C SER A 124 -3.59 12.05 -0.14
N SER A 125 -2.46 12.43 0.47
CA SER A 125 -1.83 13.74 0.25
C SER A 125 -1.39 13.92 -1.22
N VAL A 126 -0.68 12.92 -1.76
CA VAL A 126 -0.22 12.92 -3.16
C VAL A 126 -1.41 12.94 -4.13
N TYR A 127 -2.44 12.15 -3.87
CA TYR A 127 -3.67 12.14 -4.68
C TYR A 127 -4.34 13.51 -4.74
N ARG A 128 -4.54 14.16 -3.58
CA ARG A 128 -5.17 15.50 -3.50
C ARG A 128 -4.36 16.54 -4.27
N LYS A 129 -3.03 16.57 -4.08
CA LYS A 129 -2.15 17.51 -4.77
C LYS A 129 -2.16 17.29 -6.29
N SER A 130 -2.15 16.05 -6.76
CA SER A 130 -2.21 15.73 -8.20
C SER A 130 -3.56 16.10 -8.83
N THR A 131 -4.65 16.04 -8.06
CA THR A 131 -5.98 16.44 -8.52
C THR A 131 -6.12 17.97 -8.56
N ALA A 132 -5.56 18.68 -7.58
CA ALA A 132 -5.57 20.14 -7.57
C ALA A 132 -4.79 20.74 -8.76
N ALA A 133 -3.61 20.18 -9.06
CA ALA A 133 -2.79 20.59 -10.19
C ALA A 133 -3.50 20.41 -11.55
N SER A 134 -4.34 19.38 -11.69
CA SER A 134 -5.11 19.16 -12.93
C SER A 134 -6.32 20.06 -13.11
N LYS A 135 -6.73 20.78 -12.06
CA LYS A 135 -7.89 21.70 -12.07
C LYS A 135 -7.52 23.16 -12.26
N GLN A 136 -6.24 23.53 -12.27
CA GLN A 136 -5.84 24.90 -12.58
C GLN A 136 -6.09 25.16 -14.08
N PRO A 137 -6.99 26.10 -14.45
CA PRO A 137 -7.21 26.45 -15.84
C PRO A 137 -5.94 27.06 -16.42
N MET A 138 -5.67 26.78 -17.69
CA MET A 138 -4.68 27.51 -18.51
C MET A 138 -5.17 28.95 -18.78
N ASP A 139 -5.30 29.75 -17.76
CA ASP A 139 -5.79 31.13 -17.86
C ASP A 139 -4.70 32.17 -17.62
N SER A 140 -3.51 31.94 -18.20
CA SER A 140 -2.43 32.93 -18.20
C SER A 140 -1.87 33.21 -19.60
N GLY A 141 -2.74 33.21 -20.62
CA GLY A 141 -2.38 33.42 -22.02
C GLY A 141 -3.06 34.61 -22.69
N LYS A 142 -3.58 35.62 -21.96
CA LYS A 142 -4.09 36.88 -22.52
C LYS A 142 -3.67 38.10 -21.72
N GLN A 143 -2.37 38.36 -21.68
CA GLN A 143 -1.94 39.75 -21.58
C GLN A 143 -1.55 40.20 -22.98
N THR A 144 -2.49 40.83 -23.66
CA THR A 144 -2.25 41.65 -24.84
C THR A 144 -1.48 42.90 -24.42
N PRO A 145 -0.30 43.19 -24.95
CA PRO A 145 0.34 44.48 -24.73
C PRO A 145 -0.42 45.54 -25.56
N GLN A 146 -0.88 46.58 -24.88
CA GLN A 146 -1.24 47.84 -25.52
C GLN A 146 0.00 48.70 -25.68
#